data_15a58a4b9982994ecffa2c6005ecbb7e
#
_entry.id   15a58a4b9982994ecffa2c6005ecbb7e
#
_cell.length_a   1.000
_cell.length_b   1.000
_cell.length_c   1.000
_cell.angle_alpha   90.00
_cell.angle_beta   90.00
_cell.angle_gamma   90.00
#
_symmetry.space_group_name_H-M   'P 1'
#
loop_
_entity.id
_entity.type
_entity.pdbx_description
1 polymer ?
#
loop_
_entity_poly.entity_id
_entity_poly.type
_entity_poly.pdbx_seq_one_letter_code
_entity_poly.pdbx_strand_id
1 'polypeptide(L)'
;GVRQHQAQALILAEKTDHFFYEGAPVCQDFGNTNFYYCSTMMNCIYDCSYCYLKGMYPSGHMVLFVNIEDYLEELDHILKTQNMYVCISYDADLLAMEAVTGYVRLWSAYAAKHENLKLEIRTKCAGHAMWDLPCLSNVIYAFTLSPQKMIDAFEKETPSAFARIVCAAEGLKKGFPVRLCFDPMLYLPSWKTDYLQLLSQIDRIFG
;
A
#
# COMPACT_ATOMS: atom_id res chain seq x y z
N GLY A 1 11.83 -19.02 1.38
CA GLY A 1 11.32 -19.41 2.67
C GLY A 1 11.79 -18.52 3.82
N VAL A 2 11.50 -18.93 5.06
CA VAL A 2 11.78 -18.18 6.30
C VAL A 2 13.23 -17.67 6.41
N ARG A 3 14.21 -18.45 5.94
CA ARG A 3 15.63 -18.06 5.97
C ARG A 3 15.98 -16.91 5.03
N GLN A 4 15.26 -16.77 3.91
CA GLN A 4 15.50 -15.68 2.97
C GLN A 4 14.99 -14.33 3.51
N HIS A 5 13.89 -14.34 4.25
CA HIS A 5 13.35 -13.12 4.86
C HIS A 5 14.30 -12.58 5.94
N GLN A 6 14.91 -13.46 6.75
CA GLN A 6 15.89 -13.06 7.78
C GLN A 6 17.22 -12.51 7.22
N ALA A 7 17.51 -12.77 5.92
CA ALA A 7 18.70 -12.30 5.22
C ALA A 7 18.31 -11.47 3.98
N GLN A 8 17.21 -10.76 4.07
CA GLN A 8 16.67 -9.98 2.97
C GLN A 8 17.64 -8.85 2.57
N ALA A 9 17.94 -8.78 1.28
CA ALA A 9 18.73 -7.71 0.69
C ALA A 9 17.84 -6.81 -0.16
N LEU A 10 18.24 -5.56 -0.32
CA LEU A 10 17.67 -4.62 -1.28
C LEU A 10 18.51 -4.65 -2.56
N ILE A 11 17.91 -5.07 -3.66
CA ILE A 11 18.53 -5.12 -4.98
C ILE A 11 18.07 -3.88 -5.74
N LEU A 12 19.01 -3.14 -6.30
CA LEU A 12 18.69 -2.02 -7.20
C LEU A 12 18.67 -2.55 -8.64
N ALA A 13 17.62 -2.20 -9.38
CA ALA A 13 17.41 -2.65 -10.76
C ALA A 13 16.77 -1.55 -11.60
N GLU A 14 16.80 -1.70 -12.91
CA GLU A 14 16.00 -0.92 -13.84
C GLU A 14 14.86 -1.79 -14.38
N LYS A 15 13.68 -1.19 -14.57
CA LYS A 15 12.54 -1.80 -15.25
C LYS A 15 12.49 -1.24 -16.67
N THR A 16 12.44 -2.13 -17.65
CA THR A 16 12.59 -1.75 -19.07
C THR A 16 11.27 -1.73 -19.82
N ASP A 17 10.22 -2.35 -19.29
CA ASP A 17 8.93 -2.49 -19.94
C ASP A 17 7.78 -2.69 -18.94
N HIS A 18 6.53 -2.57 -19.41
CA HIS A 18 5.34 -2.84 -18.63
C HIS A 18 5.31 -2.12 -17.27
N PHE A 19 5.36 -0.78 -17.28
CA PHE A 19 5.35 0.02 -16.06
C PHE A 19 4.00 -0.04 -15.33
N PHE A 20 2.88 -0.11 -16.06
CA PHE A 20 1.53 -0.18 -15.52
C PHE A 20 0.79 -1.43 -15.97
N TYR A 21 0.06 -2.03 -15.05
CA TYR A 21 -0.73 -3.24 -15.27
C TYR A 21 -2.19 -2.94 -14.93
N GLU A 22 -3.12 -3.43 -15.76
CA GLU A 22 -4.55 -3.36 -15.44
C GLU A 22 -4.85 -4.08 -14.13
N GLY A 23 -5.67 -3.46 -13.30
CA GLY A 23 -6.17 -4.10 -12.09
C GLY A 23 -7.04 -5.31 -12.43
N ALA A 24 -6.82 -6.42 -11.74
CA ALA A 24 -7.64 -7.60 -11.95
C ALA A 24 -9.13 -7.31 -11.66
N PRO A 25 -10.08 -7.94 -12.38
CA PRO A 25 -11.53 -7.71 -12.19
C PRO A 25 -12.02 -7.98 -10.75
N VAL A 26 -11.28 -8.77 -9.98
CA VAL A 26 -11.59 -9.06 -8.55
C VAL A 26 -11.11 -7.97 -7.60
N CYS A 27 -10.25 -7.05 -8.05
CA CYS A 27 -9.76 -5.96 -7.25
C CYS A 27 -10.81 -4.84 -7.17
N GLN A 28 -10.92 -4.23 -5.99
CA GLN A 28 -11.81 -3.08 -5.80
C GLN A 28 -11.23 -1.84 -6.49
N ASP A 29 -11.99 -1.30 -7.44
CA ASP A 29 -11.68 -0.04 -8.14
C ASP A 29 -12.30 1.20 -7.47
N PHE A 30 -13.18 0.97 -6.48
CA PHE A 30 -13.90 2.02 -5.73
C PHE A 30 -14.68 2.98 -6.63
N GLY A 31 -15.22 2.47 -7.75
CA GLY A 31 -15.98 3.24 -8.73
C GLY A 31 -15.11 4.15 -9.61
N ASN A 32 -13.79 3.93 -9.65
CA ASN A 32 -12.92 4.62 -10.59
C ASN A 32 -12.77 3.81 -11.87
N THR A 33 -12.73 4.51 -13.00
CA THR A 33 -12.37 3.93 -14.29
C THR A 33 -10.86 3.85 -14.42
N ASN A 34 -10.37 2.96 -15.31
CA ASN A 34 -8.96 2.82 -15.61
C ASN A 34 -8.11 2.56 -14.34
N PHE A 35 -8.50 1.50 -13.62
CA PHE A 35 -7.75 1.03 -12.47
C PHE A 35 -6.51 0.26 -12.92
N TYR A 36 -5.36 0.75 -12.50
CA TYR A 36 -4.04 0.16 -12.75
C TYR A 36 -3.25 0.01 -11.46
N TYR A 37 -2.23 -0.82 -11.50
CA TYR A 37 -1.18 -0.83 -10.49
C TYR A 37 0.20 -0.75 -11.14
N CYS A 38 1.18 -0.32 -10.39
CA CYS A 38 2.57 -0.35 -10.80
C CYS A 38 3.45 -0.92 -9.67
N SER A 39 4.56 -1.52 -10.07
CA SER A 39 5.52 -2.12 -9.16
C SER A 39 6.84 -1.36 -9.26
N THR A 40 6.97 -0.26 -8.54
CA THR A 40 8.25 0.46 -8.39
C THR A 40 9.17 -0.22 -7.38
N MET A 41 8.61 -1.16 -6.60
CA MET A 41 9.33 -2.04 -5.70
C MET A 41 8.65 -3.40 -5.67
N MET A 42 9.43 -4.49 -5.62
CA MET A 42 8.95 -5.86 -5.52
C MET A 42 9.36 -6.47 -4.19
N ASN A 43 8.52 -7.33 -3.66
CA ASN A 43 8.58 -7.91 -2.33
C ASN A 43 8.43 -6.88 -1.21
N CYS A 44 8.04 -7.36 -0.04
CA CYS A 44 7.67 -6.53 1.09
C CYS A 44 8.63 -6.75 2.26
N ILE A 45 8.85 -5.72 3.05
CA ILE A 45 9.61 -5.80 4.29
C ILE A 45 8.89 -6.65 5.34
N TYR A 46 7.55 -6.72 5.28
CA TYR A 46 6.73 -7.51 6.21
C TYR A 46 6.66 -8.98 5.81
N ASP A 47 6.50 -9.87 6.80
CA ASP A 47 6.46 -11.33 6.62
C ASP A 47 5.06 -11.93 6.85
N CYS A 48 4.03 -11.41 6.17
CA CYS A 48 2.68 -11.96 6.26
C CYS A 48 2.61 -13.39 5.69
N SER A 49 2.08 -14.36 6.45
CA SER A 49 2.07 -15.77 6.05
C SER A 49 1.17 -16.06 4.84
N TYR A 50 0.11 -15.27 4.65
CA TYR A 50 -0.84 -15.39 3.56
C TYR A 50 -0.44 -14.60 2.30
N CYS A 51 0.69 -13.89 2.32
CA CYS A 51 1.09 -13.00 1.24
C CYS A 51 1.36 -13.77 -0.05
N TYR A 52 0.63 -13.43 -1.12
CA TYR A 52 0.78 -14.06 -2.44
C TYR A 52 2.18 -13.83 -3.05
N LEU A 53 2.86 -12.76 -2.69
CA LEU A 53 4.21 -12.46 -3.17
C LEU A 53 5.20 -13.59 -2.87
N LYS A 54 4.99 -14.32 -1.76
CA LYS A 54 5.83 -15.46 -1.39
C LYS A 54 5.76 -16.63 -2.38
N GLY A 55 4.64 -16.74 -3.11
CA GLY A 55 4.47 -17.75 -4.17
C GLY A 55 4.74 -17.20 -5.57
N MET A 56 4.72 -15.89 -5.72
CA MET A 56 4.88 -15.22 -7.02
C MET A 56 6.36 -15.06 -7.39
N TYR A 57 7.20 -14.71 -6.43
CA TYR A 57 8.61 -14.45 -6.66
C TYR A 57 9.50 -15.60 -6.20
N PRO A 58 10.57 -15.93 -6.96
CA PRO A 58 11.47 -17.04 -6.62
C PRO A 58 12.40 -16.70 -5.45
N SER A 59 12.51 -15.41 -5.10
CA SER A 59 13.37 -14.89 -4.03
C SER A 59 12.60 -14.05 -3.05
N GLY A 60 13.02 -14.02 -1.78
CA GLY A 60 12.50 -13.11 -0.76
C GLY A 60 13.23 -11.75 -0.70
N HIS A 61 14.23 -11.51 -1.55
CA HIS A 61 14.90 -10.21 -1.61
C HIS A 61 13.98 -9.14 -2.17
N MET A 62 14.09 -7.93 -1.64
CA MET A 62 13.39 -6.76 -2.19
C MET A 62 14.11 -6.26 -3.44
N VAL A 63 13.35 -5.80 -4.44
CA VAL A 63 13.90 -5.16 -5.63
C VAL A 63 13.33 -3.74 -5.69
N LEU A 64 14.19 -2.74 -5.79
CA LEU A 64 13.83 -1.36 -6.02
C LEU A 64 14.20 -0.97 -7.45
N PHE A 65 13.21 -0.59 -8.25
CA PHE A 65 13.44 -0.05 -9.58
C PHE A 65 13.81 1.43 -9.47
N VAL A 66 15.04 1.76 -9.88
CA VAL A 66 15.62 3.10 -9.65
C VAL A 66 15.27 4.11 -10.73
N ASN A 67 14.75 3.65 -11.87
CA ASN A 67 14.37 4.49 -13.01
C ASN A 67 12.91 4.95 -12.91
N ILE A 68 12.54 5.62 -11.82
CA ILE A 68 11.18 6.10 -11.57
C ILE A 68 10.70 7.09 -12.63
N GLU A 69 11.63 7.82 -13.24
CA GLU A 69 11.36 8.80 -14.29
C GLU A 69 10.67 8.18 -15.49
N ASP A 70 11.04 6.94 -15.85
CA ASP A 70 10.43 6.22 -16.99
C ASP A 70 8.95 5.90 -16.70
N TYR A 71 8.60 5.60 -15.44
CA TYR A 71 7.20 5.42 -15.03
C TYR A 71 6.41 6.71 -15.17
N LEU A 72 7.00 7.85 -14.78
CA LEU A 72 6.33 9.15 -14.86
C LEU A 72 6.18 9.59 -16.31
N GLU A 73 7.15 9.34 -17.17
CA GLU A 73 7.07 9.62 -18.61
C GLU A 73 5.98 8.81 -19.30
N GLU A 74 5.89 7.51 -19.02
CA GLU A 74 4.81 6.65 -19.53
C GLU A 74 3.45 7.17 -19.06
N LEU A 75 3.34 7.56 -17.77
CA LEU A 75 2.11 8.09 -17.22
C LEU A 75 1.73 9.43 -17.84
N ASP A 76 2.70 10.30 -18.14
CA ASP A 76 2.46 11.55 -18.88
C ASP A 76 1.82 11.29 -20.26
N HIS A 77 2.22 10.21 -20.95
CA HIS A 77 1.60 9.83 -22.21
C HIS A 77 0.17 9.34 -22.03
N ILE A 78 -0.09 8.50 -21.03
CA ILE A 78 -1.42 7.95 -20.76
C ILE A 78 -2.39 9.05 -20.30
N LEU A 79 -1.98 9.95 -19.42
CA LEU A 79 -2.82 11.00 -18.86
C LEU A 79 -3.25 12.07 -19.89
N LYS A 80 -2.63 12.12 -21.08
CA LYS A 80 -3.11 12.98 -22.17
C LYS A 80 -4.48 12.56 -22.72
N THR A 81 -4.84 11.29 -22.57
CA THR A 81 -6.04 10.71 -23.21
C THR A 81 -7.06 10.19 -22.22
N GLN A 82 -6.67 9.90 -20.97
CA GLN A 82 -7.58 9.31 -19.99
C GLN A 82 -7.20 9.66 -18.55
N ASN A 83 -8.18 9.54 -17.66
CA ASN A 83 -7.95 9.57 -16.23
C ASN A 83 -7.40 8.23 -15.76
N MET A 84 -6.59 8.24 -14.71
CA MET A 84 -6.01 7.02 -14.14
C MET A 84 -6.26 6.94 -12.63
N TYR A 85 -6.57 5.74 -12.17
CA TYR A 85 -6.52 5.35 -10.77
C TYR A 85 -5.43 4.31 -10.58
N VAL A 86 -4.34 4.66 -9.91
CA VAL A 86 -3.13 3.83 -9.83
C VAL A 86 -2.81 3.45 -8.38
N CYS A 87 -2.76 2.14 -8.09
CA CYS A 87 -2.19 1.63 -6.85
C CYS A 87 -0.67 1.50 -7.02
N ILE A 88 0.09 2.33 -6.30
CA ILE A 88 1.56 2.39 -6.41
C ILE A 88 2.30 1.47 -5.43
N SER A 89 1.58 0.81 -4.53
CA SER A 89 2.14 -0.07 -3.49
C SER A 89 1.53 -1.47 -3.52
N TYR A 90 1.34 -2.02 -4.73
CA TYR A 90 0.66 -3.30 -4.91
C TYR A 90 1.56 -4.49 -4.53
N ASP A 91 2.82 -4.45 -4.93
CA ASP A 91 3.81 -5.54 -4.74
C ASP A 91 4.78 -5.27 -3.57
N ALA A 92 4.55 -4.21 -2.80
CA ALA A 92 5.36 -3.83 -1.65
C ALA A 92 4.57 -2.91 -0.72
N ASP A 93 5.08 -2.66 0.49
CA ASP A 93 4.61 -1.54 1.32
C ASP A 93 5.57 -0.36 1.16
N LEU A 94 5.28 0.54 0.21
CA LEU A 94 6.15 1.69 -0.08
C LEU A 94 6.27 2.64 1.10
N LEU A 95 5.20 2.83 1.89
CA LEU A 95 5.25 3.67 3.08
C LEU A 95 6.19 3.14 4.16
N ALA A 96 6.28 1.82 4.31
CA ALA A 96 7.23 1.20 5.22
C ALA A 96 8.69 1.41 4.78
N MET A 97 8.90 1.68 3.48
CA MET A 97 10.22 1.93 2.88
C MET A 97 10.47 3.40 2.54
N GLU A 98 9.56 4.30 2.87
CA GLU A 98 9.62 5.72 2.47
C GLU A 98 10.90 6.41 2.95
N ALA A 99 11.36 6.11 4.16
CA ALA A 99 12.61 6.69 4.70
C ALA A 99 13.86 6.34 3.88
N VAL A 100 13.82 5.25 3.11
CA VAL A 100 14.91 4.78 2.25
C VAL A 100 14.72 5.22 0.81
N THR A 101 13.49 5.13 0.31
CA THR A 101 13.19 5.30 -1.12
C THR A 101 12.74 6.71 -1.49
N GLY A 102 12.00 7.39 -0.62
CA GLY A 102 11.36 8.68 -0.92
C GLY A 102 10.26 8.59 -2.00
N TYR A 103 9.83 7.38 -2.38
CA TYR A 103 8.96 7.18 -3.55
C TYR A 103 7.54 7.66 -3.33
N VAL A 104 6.99 7.55 -2.12
CA VAL A 104 5.65 8.09 -1.83
C VAL A 104 5.66 9.62 -1.96
N ARG A 105 6.72 10.27 -1.50
CA ARG A 105 6.91 11.73 -1.66
C ARG A 105 7.00 12.12 -3.14
N LEU A 106 7.76 11.37 -3.92
CA LEU A 106 7.96 11.62 -5.35
C LEU A 106 6.63 11.44 -6.12
N TRP A 107 5.92 10.34 -5.90
CA TRP A 107 4.62 10.08 -6.48
C TRP A 107 3.57 11.14 -6.08
N SER A 108 3.57 11.56 -4.81
CA SER A 108 2.66 12.62 -4.33
C SER A 108 2.97 13.95 -5.01
N ALA A 109 4.25 14.32 -5.16
CA ALA A 109 4.66 15.52 -5.86
C ALA A 109 4.28 15.52 -7.34
N TYR A 110 4.31 14.34 -7.97
CA TYR A 110 3.82 14.17 -9.33
C TYR A 110 2.29 14.30 -9.40
N ALA A 111 1.55 13.60 -8.53
CA ALA A 111 0.09 13.66 -8.48
C ALA A 111 -0.46 15.07 -8.22
N ALA A 112 0.28 15.91 -7.49
CA ALA A 112 -0.08 17.30 -7.24
C ALA A 112 -0.21 18.16 -8.53
N LYS A 113 0.39 17.69 -9.64
CA LYS A 113 0.37 18.38 -10.94
C LYS A 113 -0.68 17.82 -11.91
N HIS A 114 -1.36 16.72 -11.54
CA HIS A 114 -2.23 15.96 -12.43
C HIS A 114 -3.59 15.68 -11.78
N GLU A 115 -4.59 16.51 -12.04
CA GLU A 115 -5.94 16.35 -11.48
C GLU A 115 -6.66 15.09 -11.97
N ASN A 116 -6.28 14.58 -13.14
CA ASN A 116 -6.81 13.36 -13.75
C ASN A 116 -6.09 12.08 -13.30
N LEU A 117 -5.18 12.18 -12.31
CA LEU A 117 -4.53 11.06 -11.65
C LEU A 117 -5.02 10.93 -10.21
N LYS A 118 -5.46 9.73 -9.82
CA LYS A 118 -5.63 9.34 -8.43
C LYS A 118 -4.63 8.27 -8.07
N LEU A 119 -3.96 8.44 -6.94
CA LEU A 119 -3.03 7.44 -6.39
C LEU A 119 -3.64 6.74 -5.18
N GLU A 120 -3.44 5.43 -5.09
CA GLU A 120 -3.69 4.66 -3.90
C GLU A 120 -2.37 4.11 -3.33
N ILE A 121 -2.17 4.34 -2.05
CA ILE A 121 -1.04 3.84 -1.28
C ILE A 121 -1.59 2.85 -0.26
N ARG A 122 -1.51 1.55 -0.57
CA ARG A 122 -1.88 0.49 0.37
C ARG A 122 -0.75 0.26 1.37
N THR A 123 -1.10 0.17 2.64
CA THR A 123 -0.08 0.06 3.68
C THR A 123 -0.57 -0.68 4.92
N LYS A 124 0.36 -1.33 5.60
CA LYS A 124 0.26 -1.78 7.00
C LYS A 124 1.15 -0.94 7.92
N CYS A 125 1.90 0.02 7.37
CA CYS A 125 2.73 0.93 8.13
C CYS A 125 1.88 1.83 9.04
N ALA A 126 2.45 2.21 10.19
CA ALA A 126 1.84 3.12 11.15
C ALA A 126 2.81 4.22 11.60
N GLY A 127 3.71 4.61 10.69
CA GLY A 127 4.69 5.67 10.96
C GLY A 127 4.07 7.06 10.77
N HIS A 128 4.08 7.88 11.80
CA HIS A 128 3.44 9.22 11.79
C HIS A 128 4.10 10.21 10.81
N ALA A 129 5.35 9.99 10.42
CA ALA A 129 6.08 10.83 9.47
C ALA A 129 5.44 10.88 8.06
N MET A 130 4.54 9.94 7.73
CA MET A 130 3.79 10.01 6.48
C MET A 130 2.89 11.24 6.39
N TRP A 131 2.48 11.80 7.54
CA TRP A 131 1.64 12.98 7.61
C TRP A 131 2.40 14.32 7.51
N ASP A 132 3.71 14.26 7.30
CA ASP A 132 4.55 15.41 6.93
C ASP A 132 4.58 15.64 5.41
N LEU A 133 3.95 14.76 4.63
CA LEU A 133 3.76 14.90 3.19
C LEU A 133 2.64 15.92 2.89
N PRO A 134 2.62 16.50 1.67
CA PRO A 134 1.50 17.34 1.26
C PRO A 134 0.17 16.58 1.30
N CYS A 135 -0.84 17.19 1.92
CA CYS A 135 -2.20 16.67 1.91
C CYS A 135 -2.85 16.98 0.54
N LEU A 136 -3.10 15.92 -0.24
CA LEU A 136 -3.65 16.00 -1.59
C LEU A 136 -4.94 15.19 -1.67
N SER A 137 -5.99 15.77 -2.28
CA SER A 137 -7.29 15.10 -2.41
C SER A 137 -7.29 13.89 -3.34
N ASN A 138 -6.31 13.79 -4.21
CA ASN A 138 -6.12 12.70 -5.18
C ASN A 138 -5.08 11.65 -4.77
N VAL A 139 -4.56 11.71 -3.53
CA VAL A 139 -3.66 10.69 -2.96
C VAL A 139 -4.34 10.03 -1.76
N ILE A 140 -4.69 8.76 -1.89
CA ILE A 140 -5.48 8.00 -0.94
C ILE A 140 -4.57 7.05 -0.14
N TYR A 141 -4.59 7.18 1.17
CA TYR A 141 -3.84 6.30 2.08
C TYR A 141 -4.75 5.17 2.56
N ALA A 142 -4.54 3.96 2.05
CA ALA A 142 -5.40 2.80 2.26
C ALA A 142 -4.77 1.84 3.28
N PHE A 143 -5.22 1.92 4.54
CA PHE A 143 -4.72 1.09 5.63
C PHE A 143 -5.36 -0.29 5.61
N THR A 144 -4.56 -1.33 5.46
CA THR A 144 -5.01 -2.71 5.62
C THR A 144 -5.14 -3.04 7.10
N LEU A 145 -6.32 -3.48 7.50
CA LEU A 145 -6.67 -3.81 8.87
C LEU A 145 -7.12 -5.26 9.01
N SER A 146 -6.66 -5.90 10.07
CA SER A 146 -7.10 -7.22 10.53
C SER A 146 -7.28 -7.19 12.05
N PRO A 147 -8.11 -8.05 12.66
CA PRO A 147 -8.16 -8.20 14.11
C PRO A 147 -6.79 -8.55 14.68
N GLN A 148 -6.44 -8.02 15.86
CA GLN A 148 -5.10 -8.20 16.45
C GLN A 148 -4.68 -9.66 16.54
N LYS A 149 -5.59 -10.56 16.91
CA LYS A 149 -5.33 -12.00 16.95
C LYS A 149 -4.87 -12.58 15.60
N MET A 150 -5.40 -12.04 14.49
CA MET A 150 -5.00 -12.45 13.14
C MET A 150 -3.65 -11.84 12.76
N ILE A 151 -3.39 -10.60 13.17
CA ILE A 151 -2.09 -9.96 12.99
C ILE A 151 -1.01 -10.77 13.71
N ASP A 152 -1.22 -11.11 14.98
CA ASP A 152 -0.28 -11.89 15.78
C ASP A 152 0.02 -13.27 15.18
N ALA A 153 -1.00 -13.90 14.57
CA ALA A 153 -0.87 -15.21 13.98
C ALA A 153 -0.24 -15.19 12.56
N PHE A 154 -0.54 -14.19 11.75
CA PHE A 154 -0.29 -14.24 10.32
C PHE A 154 0.46 -13.04 9.73
N GLU A 155 0.56 -11.90 10.42
CA GLU A 155 1.18 -10.67 9.91
C GLU A 155 2.43 -10.31 10.69
N LYS A 156 3.45 -11.16 10.61
CA LYS A 156 4.72 -10.93 11.33
C LYS A 156 5.38 -9.62 10.89
N GLU A 157 6.01 -8.96 11.87
CA GLU A 157 6.77 -7.72 11.71
C GLU A 157 5.93 -6.49 11.29
N THR A 158 4.60 -6.63 11.26
CA THR A 158 3.71 -5.51 10.99
C THR A 158 3.30 -4.79 12.27
N PRO A 159 2.96 -3.48 12.21
CA PRO A 159 2.35 -2.76 13.32
C PRO A 159 1.02 -3.37 13.77
N SER A 160 0.66 -3.17 15.05
CA SER A 160 -0.61 -3.64 15.61
C SER A 160 -1.83 -2.99 14.93
N ALA A 161 -3.00 -3.62 15.04
CA ALA A 161 -4.26 -3.04 14.59
C ALA A 161 -4.49 -1.64 15.19
N PHE A 162 -4.26 -1.50 16.49
CA PHE A 162 -4.41 -0.23 17.20
C PHE A 162 -3.50 0.86 16.60
N ALA A 163 -2.23 0.58 16.39
CA ALA A 163 -1.29 1.54 15.81
C ALA A 163 -1.71 2.02 14.41
N ARG A 164 -2.16 1.09 13.56
CA ARG A 164 -2.66 1.43 12.21
C ARG A 164 -3.92 2.28 12.27
N ILE A 165 -4.87 1.97 13.17
CA ILE A 165 -6.13 2.73 13.33
C ILE A 165 -5.83 4.14 13.83
N VAL A 166 -4.98 4.29 14.85
CA VAL A 166 -4.58 5.61 15.39
C VAL A 166 -3.90 6.46 14.32
N CYS A 167 -2.96 5.85 13.58
CA CYS A 167 -2.28 6.53 12.49
C CYS A 167 -3.26 6.98 11.39
N ALA A 168 -4.18 6.11 10.97
CA ALA A 168 -5.23 6.45 10.00
C ALA A 168 -6.14 7.58 10.47
N ALA A 169 -6.57 7.55 11.73
CA ALA A 169 -7.41 8.60 12.33
C ALA A 169 -6.67 9.95 12.41
N GLU A 170 -5.37 9.94 12.71
CA GLU A 170 -4.54 11.15 12.66
C GLU A 170 -4.51 11.74 11.25
N GLY A 171 -4.29 10.92 10.22
CA GLY A 171 -4.32 11.37 8.84
C GLY A 171 -5.66 12.00 8.45
N LEU A 172 -6.76 11.35 8.82
CA LEU A 172 -8.10 11.90 8.57
C LEU A 172 -8.31 13.26 9.26
N LYS A 173 -7.88 13.41 10.52
CA LYS A 173 -7.94 14.67 11.26
C LYS A 173 -7.12 15.79 10.60
N LYS A 174 -6.03 15.44 9.93
CA LYS A 174 -5.19 16.35 9.15
C LYS A 174 -5.72 16.62 7.74
N GLY A 175 -6.85 16.01 7.35
CA GLY A 175 -7.52 16.20 6.06
C GLY A 175 -7.07 15.27 4.94
N PHE A 176 -6.19 14.30 5.23
CA PHE A 176 -5.76 13.33 4.22
C PHE A 176 -6.90 12.38 3.85
N PRO A 177 -7.05 12.02 2.56
CA PRO A 177 -7.94 10.96 2.14
C PRO A 177 -7.46 9.61 2.71
N VAL A 178 -8.22 9.06 3.65
CA VAL A 178 -7.91 7.79 4.30
C VAL A 178 -8.97 6.76 3.95
N ARG A 179 -8.54 5.52 3.73
CA ARG A 179 -9.38 4.35 3.53
C ARG A 179 -8.97 3.23 4.46
N LEU A 180 -9.94 2.54 5.03
CA LEU A 180 -9.73 1.33 5.82
C LEU A 180 -10.09 0.12 4.98
N CYS A 181 -9.15 -0.80 4.79
CA CYS A 181 -9.31 -1.99 3.95
C CYS A 181 -9.25 -3.25 4.80
N PHE A 182 -10.26 -4.11 4.69
CA PHE A 182 -10.30 -5.43 5.32
C PHE A 182 -9.98 -6.51 4.27
N ASP A 183 -8.74 -6.49 3.79
CA ASP A 183 -8.31 -7.33 2.67
C ASP A 183 -6.89 -7.90 2.92
N PRO A 184 -6.78 -9.25 3.06
CA PRO A 184 -7.87 -10.23 3.05
C PRO A 184 -8.63 -10.29 4.39
N MET A 185 -9.92 -10.66 4.32
CA MET A 185 -10.65 -11.09 5.51
C MET A 185 -10.28 -12.53 5.83
N LEU A 186 -9.68 -12.75 7.00
CA LEU A 186 -9.23 -14.08 7.42
C LEU A 186 -10.33 -14.81 8.20
N TYR A 187 -10.59 -16.05 7.82
CA TYR A 187 -11.59 -16.89 8.46
C TYR A 187 -10.97 -17.77 9.55
N LEU A 188 -11.31 -17.48 10.81
CA LEU A 188 -11.01 -18.30 11.99
C LEU A 188 -12.31 -18.61 12.74
N PRO A 189 -12.35 -19.60 13.64
CA PRO A 189 -13.60 -19.93 14.38
C PRO A 189 -14.26 -18.73 15.08
N SER A 190 -13.47 -17.76 15.56
CA SER A 190 -13.95 -16.54 16.25
C SER A 190 -14.06 -15.30 15.34
N TRP A 191 -13.90 -15.42 14.01
CA TRP A 191 -13.75 -14.27 13.11
C TRP A 191 -14.82 -13.20 13.25
N LYS A 192 -16.11 -13.59 13.44
CA LYS A 192 -17.20 -12.62 13.58
C LYS A 192 -16.99 -11.72 14.80
N THR A 193 -16.69 -12.32 15.95
CA THR A 193 -16.44 -11.59 17.19
C THR A 193 -15.18 -10.72 17.07
N ASP A 194 -14.10 -11.27 16.47
CA ASP A 194 -12.83 -10.58 16.31
C ASP A 194 -12.99 -9.33 15.41
N TYR A 195 -13.72 -9.45 14.27
CA TYR A 195 -14.00 -8.30 13.40
C TYR A 195 -14.97 -7.30 14.03
N LEU A 196 -15.99 -7.74 14.79
CA LEU A 196 -16.86 -6.81 15.53
C LEU A 196 -16.10 -6.01 16.58
N GLN A 197 -15.14 -6.62 17.27
CA GLN A 197 -14.27 -5.92 18.21
C GLN A 197 -13.38 -4.89 17.48
N LEU A 198 -12.83 -5.25 16.33
CA LEU A 198 -12.04 -4.34 15.49
C LEU A 198 -12.88 -3.13 15.04
N LEU A 199 -14.11 -3.36 14.56
CA LEU A 199 -15.03 -2.30 14.17
C LEU A 199 -15.40 -1.39 15.34
N SER A 200 -15.67 -1.95 16.53
CA SER A 200 -15.90 -1.15 17.73
C SER A 200 -14.69 -0.32 18.16
N GLN A 201 -13.48 -0.81 17.91
CA GLN A 201 -12.25 -0.08 18.16
C GLN A 201 -12.08 1.09 17.19
N ILE A 202 -12.38 0.86 15.90
CA ILE A 202 -12.37 1.90 14.87
C ILE A 202 -13.37 3.00 15.23
N ASP A 203 -14.62 2.62 15.53
CA ASP A 203 -15.68 3.55 15.89
C ASP A 203 -15.29 4.46 17.06
N ARG A 204 -14.70 3.91 18.11
CA ARG A 204 -14.21 4.70 19.27
C ARG A 204 -13.08 5.67 18.96
N ILE A 205 -12.28 5.40 17.92
CA ILE A 205 -11.10 6.21 17.60
C ILE A 205 -11.45 7.28 16.55
N PHE A 206 -12.34 6.95 15.61
CA PHE A 206 -12.77 7.85 14.55
C PHE A 206 -13.96 8.72 14.97
N GLY A 207 -14.83 8.20 15.86
CA GLY A 207 -16.09 8.72 16.36
C GLY A 207 -16.09 9.94 17.07
#